data_a66aea2e02fa7cfb3b1609c2abb14f4d
#
_entry.id   a66aea2e02fa7cfb3b1609c2abb14f4d
#
_cell.length_a   1.000
_cell.length_b   1.000
_cell.length_c   1.000
_cell.angle_alpha   90.00
_cell.angle_beta   90.00
_cell.angle_gamma   90.00
#
_symmetry.space_group_name_H-M   'P 1'
#
loop_
_entity.id
_entity.type
_entity.pdbx_description
1 polymer ?
#
loop_
_entity_poly.entity_id
_entity_poly.type
_entity_poly.pdbx_seq_one_letter_code
_entity_poly.pdbx_strand_id
1 'polypeptide(L)'
;FASNSLTSTGPAFFIVEWSLDGTTWTAVPDGEYQVMGQCTSSVTRADHMPGHKVYDFKLPTELNNQNNIQIRLRLNSYVNVSGETVASFPAGATNRIAHLSVKYNK
;
A
#
# COMPACT_ATOMS: atom_id res chain seq x y z
N PHE A 1 1.22 7.81 2.79
CA PHE A 1 2.14 7.33 1.76
C PHE A 1 1.52 7.40 0.37
N ALA A 2 2.35 7.32 -0.65
CA ALA A 2 1.92 7.19 -2.03
C ALA A 2 2.28 5.80 -2.56
N SER A 3 1.46 5.26 -3.42
CA SER A 3 1.70 3.94 -4.02
C SER A 3 1.34 3.95 -5.49
N ASN A 4 2.11 3.21 -6.28
CA ASN A 4 1.84 3.02 -7.70
C ASN A 4 2.46 1.71 -8.20
N SER A 5 2.14 1.36 -9.44
CA SER A 5 2.77 0.25 -10.15
C SER A 5 3.32 0.74 -11.49
N LEU A 6 4.50 0.28 -11.86
CA LEU A 6 5.09 0.55 -13.18
C LEU A 6 4.68 -0.45 -14.23
N THR A 7 4.08 -1.56 -13.83
CA THR A 7 3.66 -2.62 -14.74
C THR A 7 2.17 -2.81 -14.69
N SER A 8 1.60 -3.31 -15.78
CA SER A 8 0.19 -3.69 -15.83
C SER A 8 -0.11 -4.97 -15.04
N THR A 9 0.93 -5.67 -14.60
CA THR A 9 0.83 -6.96 -13.92
C THR A 9 1.04 -6.88 -12.42
N GLY A 10 1.29 -5.70 -11.88
CA GLY A 10 1.49 -5.50 -10.45
C GLY A 10 0.22 -5.73 -9.63
N PRO A 11 0.37 -6.10 -8.36
CA PRO A 11 -0.78 -6.30 -7.48
C PRO A 11 -1.53 -4.99 -7.22
N ALA A 12 -2.86 -5.10 -7.13
CA ALA A 12 -3.72 -3.93 -7.01
C ALA A 12 -4.27 -3.70 -5.60
N PHE A 13 -4.52 -4.76 -4.83
CA PHE A 13 -5.26 -4.63 -3.58
C PHE A 13 -4.42 -5.00 -2.37
N PHE A 14 -4.41 -4.09 -1.40
CA PHE A 14 -3.66 -4.23 -0.17
C PHE A 14 -4.50 -3.84 1.04
N ILE A 15 -4.04 -4.25 2.21
CA ILE A 15 -4.62 -3.84 3.48
C ILE A 15 -3.50 -3.42 4.44
N VAL A 16 -3.72 -2.33 5.16
CA VAL A 16 -2.80 -1.85 6.19
C VAL A 16 -3.11 -2.58 7.49
N GLU A 17 -2.09 -3.16 8.09
CA GLU A 17 -2.20 -3.86 9.37
C GLU A 17 -1.16 -3.36 10.36
N TRP A 18 -1.44 -3.51 11.64
CA TRP A 18 -0.52 -3.14 12.70
C TRP A 18 -0.30 -4.28 13.68
N SER A 19 0.82 -4.22 14.38
CA SER A 19 1.16 -5.18 15.42
C SER A 19 1.97 -4.51 16.53
N LEU A 20 1.82 -4.99 17.74
CA LEU A 20 2.64 -4.59 18.89
C LEU A 20 3.69 -5.64 19.23
N ASP A 21 3.55 -6.85 18.74
CA ASP A 21 4.45 -7.99 19.06
C ASP A 21 5.15 -8.58 17.85
N GLY A 22 4.77 -8.17 16.63
CA GLY A 22 5.32 -8.69 15.39
C GLY A 22 4.77 -10.04 14.95
N THR A 23 3.85 -10.62 15.72
CA THR A 23 3.25 -11.92 15.41
C THR A 23 1.74 -11.85 15.24
N THR A 24 1.06 -11.04 16.04
CA THR A 24 -0.39 -10.83 15.94
C THR A 24 -0.66 -9.53 15.17
N TRP A 25 -1.31 -9.65 14.03
CA TRP A 25 -1.59 -8.53 13.14
C TRP A 25 -3.08 -8.23 13.11
N THR A 26 -3.40 -6.95 13.18
CA THR A 26 -4.77 -6.45 13.16
C THR A 26 -4.93 -5.44 12.05
N ALA A 27 -6.01 -5.55 11.30
CA ALA A 27 -6.31 -4.61 10.23
C ALA A 27 -6.63 -3.22 10.80
N VAL A 28 -6.05 -2.20 10.17
CA VAL A 28 -6.44 -0.82 10.45
C VAL A 28 -7.88 -0.64 9.96
N PRO A 29 -8.78 -0.03 10.75
CA PRO A 29 -10.13 0.25 10.25
C PRO A 29 -10.09 1.02 8.93
N ASP A 30 -10.85 0.55 7.95
CA ASP A 30 -10.85 1.11 6.58
C ASP A 30 -9.47 1.13 5.94
N GLY A 31 -8.61 0.19 6.32
CA GLY A 31 -7.22 0.11 5.86
C GLY A 31 -7.01 -0.55 4.50
N GLU A 32 -8.08 -0.93 3.82
CA GLU A 32 -7.97 -1.48 2.47
C GLU A 32 -7.72 -0.37 1.46
N TYR A 33 -6.82 -0.62 0.51
CA TYR A 33 -6.58 0.34 -0.56
C TYR A 33 -6.26 -0.35 -1.87
N GLN A 34 -6.52 0.36 -2.96
CA GLN A 34 -6.27 -0.11 -4.31
C GLN A 34 -5.22 0.76 -4.98
N VAL A 35 -4.19 0.12 -5.53
CA VAL A 35 -3.22 0.80 -6.41
C VAL A 35 -3.91 1.08 -7.73
N MET A 36 -3.98 2.35 -8.11
CA MET A 36 -4.76 2.81 -9.25
C MET A 36 -3.94 2.78 -10.53
N GLY A 37 -4.24 1.83 -11.39
CA GLY A 37 -3.69 1.79 -12.74
C GLY A 37 -2.19 1.60 -12.84
N GLN A 38 -1.71 1.61 -14.07
CA GLN A 38 -0.31 1.49 -14.40
C GLN A 38 0.33 2.88 -14.53
N CYS A 39 1.50 3.03 -13.90
CA CYS A 39 2.35 4.19 -14.11
C CYS A 39 3.41 3.83 -15.15
N THR A 40 3.38 4.45 -16.32
CA THR A 40 4.36 4.14 -17.36
C THR A 40 5.69 4.84 -17.11
N SER A 41 6.78 4.17 -17.47
CA SER A 41 8.12 4.70 -17.30
C SER A 41 8.45 5.87 -18.25
N SER A 42 7.63 6.06 -19.26
CA SER A 42 7.81 7.16 -20.22
C SER A 42 7.27 8.50 -19.72
N VAL A 43 6.53 8.50 -18.62
CA VAL A 43 6.01 9.73 -18.03
C VAL A 43 7.09 10.38 -17.19
N THR A 44 7.34 11.66 -17.41
CA THR A 44 8.32 12.42 -16.66
C THR A 44 7.89 12.49 -15.20
N ARG A 45 8.80 12.14 -14.30
CA ARG A 45 8.51 12.02 -12.87
C ARG A 45 7.97 13.28 -12.21
N ALA A 46 8.32 14.43 -12.75
CA ALA A 46 7.92 15.71 -12.17
C ALA A 46 6.43 15.96 -12.34
N ASP A 47 5.80 15.35 -13.33
CA ASP A 47 4.50 15.81 -13.75
C ASP A 47 3.37 14.91 -13.29
N HIS A 48 3.26 13.75 -13.84
CA HIS A 48 2.11 12.94 -13.53
C HIS A 48 2.43 11.49 -13.75
N MET A 49 2.45 10.74 -12.69
CA MET A 49 2.48 9.30 -12.83
C MET A 49 1.03 8.83 -12.76
N PRO A 50 0.42 8.46 -13.89
CA PRO A 50 -0.93 7.89 -13.88
C PRO A 50 -0.98 6.74 -12.87
N GLY A 51 -2.01 6.72 -12.05
CA GLY A 51 -2.11 5.74 -10.98
C GLY A 51 -1.37 6.10 -9.70
N HIS A 52 -0.63 7.19 -9.67
CA HIS A 52 -0.01 7.67 -8.44
C HIS A 52 -1.09 8.29 -7.55
N LYS A 53 -1.25 7.76 -6.35
CA LYS A 53 -2.26 8.23 -5.41
C LYS A 53 -1.70 8.24 -4.01
N VAL A 54 -2.08 9.25 -3.23
CA VAL A 54 -1.73 9.34 -1.81
C VAL A 54 -2.82 8.66 -0.97
N TYR A 55 -2.39 7.88 -0.01
CA TYR A 55 -3.25 7.12 0.90
C TYR A 55 -3.00 7.56 2.33
N ASP A 56 -4.08 7.90 3.04
CA ASP A 56 -4.03 8.29 4.44
C ASP A 56 -4.96 7.38 5.24
N PHE A 57 -4.45 6.88 6.36
CA PHE A 57 -5.21 6.01 7.24
C PHE A 57 -5.10 6.51 8.67
N LYS A 58 -6.22 6.48 9.38
CA LYS A 58 -6.24 6.80 10.81
C LYS A 58 -5.90 5.55 11.60
N LEU A 59 -4.81 5.59 12.33
CA LEU A 59 -4.43 4.50 13.20
C LEU A 59 -5.34 4.46 14.44
N PRO A 60 -5.65 3.27 14.95
CA PRO A 60 -6.54 3.14 16.10
C PRO A 60 -5.91 3.70 17.37
N THR A 61 -6.76 4.16 18.28
CA THR A 61 -6.31 4.75 19.55
C THR A 61 -5.58 3.77 20.45
N GLU A 62 -5.77 2.47 20.23
CA GLU A 62 -5.05 1.40 20.94
C GLU A 62 -3.52 1.51 20.76
N LEU A 63 -3.07 2.20 19.70
CA LEU A 63 -1.65 2.41 19.44
C LEU A 63 -1.08 3.62 20.19
N ASN A 64 -1.92 4.41 20.85
CA ASN A 64 -1.46 5.55 21.61
C ASN A 64 -0.57 5.12 22.77
N ASN A 65 0.55 5.80 22.94
CA ASN A 65 1.53 5.54 24.00
C ASN A 65 2.14 4.14 23.98
N GLN A 66 2.10 3.47 22.84
CA GLN A 66 2.74 2.16 22.67
C GLN A 66 4.15 2.29 22.11
N ASN A 67 5.03 1.39 22.55
CA ASN A 67 6.36 1.25 22.00
C ASN A 67 6.37 0.16 20.92
N ASN A 68 7.30 0.27 19.97
CA ASN A 68 7.54 -0.77 18.97
C ASN A 68 6.32 -1.13 18.11
N ILE A 69 5.59 -0.11 17.68
CA ILE A 69 4.49 -0.31 16.75
C ILE A 69 5.05 -0.72 15.39
N GLN A 70 4.52 -1.80 14.84
CA GLN A 70 4.87 -2.27 13.51
C GLN A 70 3.67 -2.10 12.58
N ILE A 71 3.94 -1.64 11.37
CA ILE A 71 2.94 -1.45 10.33
C ILE A 71 3.36 -2.30 9.13
N ARG A 72 2.42 -2.99 8.51
CA ARG A 72 2.68 -3.68 7.25
C ARG A 72 1.56 -3.41 6.25
N LEU A 73 1.93 -3.51 4.98
CA LEU A 73 1.01 -3.45 3.86
C LEU A 73 0.94 -4.86 3.30
N ARG A 74 -0.19 -5.53 3.53
CA ARG A 74 -0.36 -6.92 3.14
C ARG A 74 -1.16 -7.02 1.85
N LEU A 75 -0.73 -7.90 0.95
CA LEU A 75 -1.49 -8.24 -0.24
C LEU A 75 -2.86 -8.79 0.17
N ASN A 76 -3.93 -8.22 -0.37
CA ASN A 76 -5.29 -8.55 0.01
C ASN A 76 -6.03 -9.41 -1.01
N SER A 77 -5.57 -9.45 -2.26
CA SER A 77 -6.14 -10.33 -3.28
C SER A 77 -5.17 -10.52 -4.44
N TYR A 78 -5.43 -11.54 -5.25
CA TYR A 78 -4.64 -11.83 -6.44
C TYR A 78 -5.27 -11.20 -7.69
N VAL A 79 -5.55 -9.91 -7.62
CA VAL A 79 -6.02 -9.11 -8.75
C VAL A 79 -4.92 -8.09 -9.10
N ASN A 80 -4.58 -7.98 -10.39
CA ASN A 80 -3.57 -7.02 -10.82
C ASN A 80 -4.19 -5.65 -11.14
N VAL A 81 -3.34 -4.66 -11.42
CA VAL A 81 -3.79 -3.28 -11.69
C VAL A 81 -4.58 -3.16 -13.00
N SER A 82 -4.56 -4.16 -13.85
CA SER A 82 -5.40 -4.24 -15.05
C SER A 82 -6.78 -4.83 -14.77
N GLY A 83 -7.04 -5.27 -13.54
CA GLY A 83 -8.31 -5.85 -13.14
C GLY A 83 -8.44 -7.35 -13.36
N GLU A 84 -7.35 -8.03 -13.70
CA GLU A 84 -7.35 -9.47 -13.93
C GLU A 84 -7.05 -10.24 -12.66
N THR A 85 -7.80 -11.32 -12.42
CA THR A 85 -7.49 -12.27 -11.34
C THR A 85 -6.39 -13.21 -11.83
N VAL A 86 -5.33 -13.34 -11.05
CA VAL A 86 -4.17 -14.16 -11.40
C VAL A 86 -3.86 -15.17 -10.31
N ALA A 87 -3.18 -16.26 -10.67
CA ALA A 87 -2.75 -17.27 -9.69
C ALA A 87 -1.51 -16.80 -8.91
N SER A 88 -0.66 -15.99 -9.56
CA SER A 88 0.52 -15.41 -8.95
C SER A 88 0.94 -14.18 -9.75
N PHE A 89 1.78 -13.33 -9.15
CA PHE A 89 2.31 -12.15 -9.83
C PHE A 89 3.66 -12.49 -10.46
N PRO A 90 3.91 -12.01 -11.70
CA PRO A 90 5.20 -12.22 -12.35
C PRO A 90 6.35 -11.58 -11.56
N ALA A 91 7.56 -12.13 -11.71
CA ALA A 91 8.75 -11.59 -11.02
C ALA A 91 9.04 -10.12 -11.37
N GLY A 92 8.65 -9.67 -12.57
CA GLY A 92 8.83 -8.28 -12.99
C GLY A 92 7.71 -7.33 -12.55
N ALA A 93 6.68 -7.84 -11.87
CA ALA A 93 5.59 -7.00 -11.36
C ALA A 93 6.11 -6.07 -10.26
N THR A 94 5.62 -4.83 -10.25
CA THR A 94 6.08 -3.83 -9.29
C THR A 94 4.94 -3.24 -8.46
N ASN A 95 5.29 -2.90 -7.23
CA ASN A 95 4.52 -2.00 -6.39
C ASN A 95 5.51 -1.05 -5.71
N ARG A 96 5.27 0.22 -5.78
CA ARG A 96 6.16 1.24 -5.22
C ARG A 96 5.46 1.99 -4.11
N ILE A 97 6.19 2.25 -3.04
CA ILE A 97 5.75 3.05 -1.91
C ILE A 97 6.69 4.24 -1.78
N ALA A 98 6.13 5.42 -1.61
CA ALA A 98 6.88 6.65 -1.42
C ALA A 98 6.23 7.51 -0.34
N HIS A 99 7.03 8.36 0.26
CA HIS A 99 6.58 9.35 1.26
C HIS A 99 5.84 8.72 2.44
N LEU A 100 6.34 7.59 2.92
CA LEU A 100 5.76 6.95 4.09
C LEU A 100 6.04 7.79 5.33
N SER A 101 4.98 8.15 6.04
CA SER A 101 5.09 8.88 7.30
C SER A 101 3.97 8.52 8.25
N VAL A 102 4.22 8.69 9.53
CA VAL A 102 3.23 8.57 10.58
C VAL A 102 3.19 9.90 11.33
N LYS A 103 2.02 10.51 11.38
CA LYS A 103 1.81 11.77 12.12
C LYS A 103 1.23 11.45 13.48
N TYR A 104 1.68 12.14 14.48
CA TYR A 104 1.22 11.95 15.85
C TYR A 104 1.19 13.28 16.60
N ASN A 105 0.33 13.33 17.60
CA ASN A 105 0.26 14.45 18.52
C ASN A 105 1.01 14.11 19.79
N LYS A 106 1.77 15.07 20.28
CA LYS A 106 2.43 14.93 21.58
C LYS A 106 1.48 15.36 22.68
#